data_bedb38d25ee2460e17d237db1ad48fd8
#
_entry.id   bedb38d25ee2460e17d237db1ad48fd8
#
_cell.length_a   1.000
_cell.length_b   1.000
_cell.length_c   1.000
_cell.angle_alpha   90.00
_cell.angle_beta   90.00
_cell.angle_gamma   90.00
#
_symmetry.space_group_name_H-M   'P 1'
#
loop_
_entity.id
_entity.type
_entity.pdbx_description
1 polymer ?
#
loop_
_entity_poly.entity_id
_entity_poly.type
_entity_poly.pdbx_seq_one_letter_code
_entity_poly.pdbx_strand_id
1 'polypeptide(L)'
;MSPRSPASARRSAFFSLLGACALLQLTACDDPKPPVDTSPRTLRLLQTSDLHTNIFPWDYFTGKADPQRGLSKVATLVKQARAENPDCNLLIDTGDTLQGTPLGTYYALVDNTPQHPMAVAMNELRYDAMALGNHEFNYGLGVLSKFKGEVNFPLLGANIRQSADGGEAFTPYLLKDVCGVKVGILGLVTPGVTTWERPENITGLRFDDPLETARVYVPRMRQAGADVVVVAIHSGPDKQPTGRATDPASWLADYSDGTKWADRGSLPGENQAVQIAQQVEGIDVLLTGHTHQPIPKMLLKNAQGQDVLLIQPNRWGSHLGLVDLSLVYQDGHWRVDGKDSRLLAVDATVEQDAQVTQLTQGHHDTTLNYVSARIGTTRAAFPGGYAARYVDSALADLINAVQEQAAEENGHPVDFSLAALFTDDGMLPVGDITLRDAYSIYIYDNTLYVMEINGSILRRALELNAGYFAQWNPSAPPDASNPESAKVGNVPNYNWDLYSRIEYGFDLTKPAGSRLTHLRFKGVDVRDDQLFR
;
A
#
# COMPACT_ATOMS: atom_id res chain seq x y z
N MET A 1 70.69 -15.47 -22.36
CA MET A 1 71.42 -16.70 -22.73
C MET A 1 70.43 -17.74 -23.19
N SER A 2 70.39 -17.93 -24.49
CA SER A 2 69.78 -19.09 -25.18
C SER A 2 70.75 -20.25 -25.13
N PRO A 3 70.38 -21.54 -25.42
CA PRO A 3 70.02 -22.00 -26.76
C PRO A 3 68.97 -23.11 -26.79
N ARG A 4 68.14 -23.14 -27.84
CA ARG A 4 68.06 -23.97 -29.07
C ARG A 4 67.97 -25.49 -28.89
N SER A 5 66.83 -26.04 -29.28
CA SER A 5 66.48 -27.03 -30.32
C SER A 5 67.40 -28.27 -30.52
N PRO A 6 66.97 -29.43 -31.08
CA PRO A 6 66.24 -29.52 -32.35
C PRO A 6 65.23 -30.72 -32.53
N ALA A 7 64.61 -30.66 -33.68
CA ALA A 7 63.67 -31.59 -34.31
C ALA A 7 64.21 -33.00 -34.62
N SER A 8 63.30 -33.99 -34.77
CA SER A 8 63.45 -35.08 -35.68
C SER A 8 62.12 -35.51 -36.30
N ALA A 9 62.10 -35.44 -37.61
CA ALA A 9 61.06 -35.96 -38.48
C ALA A 9 61.22 -37.48 -38.67
N ARG A 10 60.12 -38.22 -38.75
CA ARG A 10 60.07 -39.49 -39.52
C ARG A 10 58.75 -39.59 -40.29
N ARG A 11 58.93 -39.86 -41.59
CA ARG A 11 57.93 -40.14 -42.63
C ARG A 11 57.45 -41.60 -42.56
N SER A 12 56.33 -41.83 -43.24
CA SER A 12 55.79 -43.03 -43.93
C SER A 12 54.64 -43.67 -43.12
N ALA A 13 53.53 -44.13 -43.68
CA ALA A 13 53.19 -44.56 -45.03
C ALA A 13 51.64 -44.52 -45.20
N PHE A 14 51.22 -44.33 -46.44
CA PHE A 14 49.86 -44.49 -46.94
C PHE A 14 49.31 -45.90 -46.74
N PHE A 15 48.09 -46.07 -46.22
CA PHE A 15 47.18 -47.16 -46.58
C PHE A 15 45.76 -46.59 -46.72
N SER A 16 45.30 -46.60 -47.96
CA SER A 16 43.91 -46.30 -48.31
C SER A 16 43.04 -47.50 -47.96
N LEU A 17 42.07 -47.32 -47.08
CA LEU A 17 40.91 -48.20 -46.95
C LEU A 17 39.65 -47.37 -47.19
N LEU A 18 38.99 -47.65 -48.31
CA LEU A 18 37.62 -47.21 -48.57
C LEU A 18 36.70 -47.95 -47.59
N GLY A 19 36.21 -47.22 -46.57
CA GLY A 19 35.13 -47.66 -45.71
C GLY A 19 33.88 -46.86 -46.03
N ALA A 20 32.86 -47.48 -46.55
CA ALA A 20 31.55 -46.91 -46.81
C ALA A 20 30.90 -46.45 -45.47
N CYS A 21 30.85 -45.13 -45.24
CA CYS A 21 30.02 -44.55 -44.15
C CYS A 21 28.56 -44.61 -44.59
N ALA A 22 27.84 -45.60 -44.08
CA ALA A 22 26.38 -45.55 -44.03
C ALA A 22 25.97 -44.42 -43.07
N LEU A 23 25.47 -43.30 -43.57
CA LEU A 23 24.80 -42.26 -42.80
C LEU A 23 23.51 -42.89 -42.22
N LEU A 24 23.56 -43.36 -40.97
CA LEU A 24 22.36 -43.51 -40.15
C LEU A 24 21.84 -42.10 -39.82
N GLN A 25 20.83 -41.66 -40.55
CA GLN A 25 19.99 -40.57 -40.16
C GLN A 25 19.23 -41.04 -38.92
N LEU A 26 19.71 -40.68 -37.70
CA LEU A 26 18.93 -40.67 -36.50
C LEU A 26 17.82 -39.62 -36.69
N THR A 27 16.67 -40.02 -37.19
CA THR A 27 15.45 -39.27 -37.00
C THR A 27 15.19 -39.29 -35.50
N ALA A 28 15.49 -38.20 -34.80
CA ALA A 28 14.96 -37.96 -33.48
C ALA A 28 13.43 -38.04 -33.62
N CYS A 29 12.84 -39.13 -33.16
CA CYS A 29 11.42 -39.16 -32.87
C CYS A 29 11.23 -38.15 -31.75
N ASP A 30 10.75 -36.94 -32.05
CA ASP A 30 10.12 -36.09 -31.06
C ASP A 30 8.98 -36.95 -30.48
N ASP A 31 9.13 -37.35 -29.24
CA ASP A 31 8.03 -37.95 -28.50
C ASP A 31 6.84 -36.98 -28.59
N PRO A 32 5.67 -37.43 -29.00
CA PRO A 32 4.52 -36.55 -29.09
C PRO A 32 4.28 -35.98 -27.69
N LYS A 33 4.34 -34.64 -27.58
CA LYS A 33 3.97 -33.95 -26.33
C LYS A 33 2.62 -34.52 -25.90
N PRO A 34 2.47 -34.88 -24.60
CA PRO A 34 1.18 -35.33 -24.11
C PRO A 34 0.09 -34.34 -24.50
N PRO A 35 -1.10 -34.82 -24.88
CA PRO A 35 -2.18 -33.95 -25.29
C PRO A 35 -2.47 -32.95 -24.16
N VAL A 36 -2.62 -31.68 -24.52
CA VAL A 36 -2.99 -30.62 -23.56
C VAL A 36 -4.35 -30.98 -22.98
N ASP A 37 -4.45 -31.06 -21.65
CA ASP A 37 -5.74 -31.20 -20.99
C ASP A 37 -6.53 -29.89 -21.16
N THR A 38 -7.59 -29.95 -21.95
CA THR A 38 -8.46 -28.82 -22.32
C THR A 38 -9.75 -28.76 -21.50
N SER A 39 -9.86 -29.58 -20.46
CA SER A 39 -11.03 -29.56 -19.56
C SER A 39 -11.20 -28.20 -18.90
N PRO A 40 -12.42 -27.66 -18.82
CA PRO A 40 -12.68 -26.42 -18.10
C PRO A 40 -12.11 -26.46 -16.70
N ARG A 41 -11.52 -25.35 -16.24
CA ARG A 41 -10.88 -25.24 -14.93
C ARG A 41 -11.11 -23.89 -14.30
N THR A 42 -10.88 -23.82 -12.99
CA THR A 42 -10.93 -22.57 -12.23
C THR A 42 -9.53 -22.14 -11.86
N LEU A 43 -9.12 -20.94 -12.27
CA LEU A 43 -7.92 -20.29 -11.75
C LEU A 43 -8.33 -19.42 -10.57
N ARG A 44 -7.73 -19.68 -9.40
CA ARG A 44 -7.95 -18.92 -8.17
C ARG A 44 -6.85 -17.92 -7.93
N LEU A 45 -7.21 -16.65 -7.75
CA LEU A 45 -6.29 -15.61 -7.30
C LEU A 45 -6.62 -15.27 -5.85
N LEU A 46 -5.59 -15.28 -5.01
CA LEU A 46 -5.65 -14.86 -3.61
C LEU A 46 -4.90 -13.53 -3.50
N GLN A 47 -5.49 -12.57 -2.78
CA GLN A 47 -4.94 -11.24 -2.66
C GLN A 47 -4.82 -10.78 -1.21
N THR A 48 -3.65 -10.24 -0.87
CA THR A 48 -3.46 -9.34 0.26
C THR A 48 -3.10 -7.94 -0.22
N SER A 49 -3.31 -6.94 0.62
CA SER A 49 -2.96 -5.55 0.39
C SER A 49 -2.83 -4.81 1.71
N ASP A 50 -2.06 -3.74 1.71
CA ASP A 50 -2.01 -2.80 2.82
C ASP A 50 -1.79 -3.51 4.17
N LEU A 51 -0.88 -4.51 4.19
CA LEU A 51 -0.58 -5.30 5.37
C LEU A 51 0.04 -4.45 6.48
N HIS A 52 0.80 -3.40 6.11
CA HIS A 52 1.37 -2.44 7.05
C HIS A 52 2.03 -3.13 8.26
N THR A 53 2.82 -4.17 8.01
CA THR A 53 3.52 -4.99 9.01
C THR A 53 2.63 -5.65 10.08
N ASN A 54 1.32 -5.79 9.85
CA ASN A 54 0.42 -6.49 10.76
C ASN A 54 0.52 -8.02 10.53
N ILE A 55 1.46 -8.68 11.21
CA ILE A 55 1.59 -10.15 11.19
C ILE A 55 0.66 -10.78 12.23
N PHE A 56 0.63 -10.22 13.43
CA PHE A 56 -0.14 -10.75 14.57
C PHE A 56 -1.50 -10.06 14.71
N PRO A 57 -2.49 -10.72 15.33
CA PRO A 57 -3.75 -10.09 15.74
C PRO A 57 -3.51 -9.20 16.97
N TRP A 58 -2.69 -8.20 16.80
CA TRP A 58 -2.19 -7.33 17.87
C TRP A 58 -2.06 -5.88 17.40
N ASP A 59 -2.55 -4.97 18.22
CA ASP A 59 -2.34 -3.55 18.03
C ASP A 59 -1.17 -3.07 18.91
N TYR A 60 -0.05 -2.77 18.28
CA TYR A 60 1.15 -2.31 18.98
C TYR A 60 1.01 -0.92 19.59
N PHE A 61 0.12 -0.09 19.05
CA PHE A 61 -0.12 1.27 19.53
C PHE A 61 -0.90 1.28 20.84
N THR A 62 -1.94 0.46 20.93
CA THR A 62 -2.77 0.34 22.15
C THR A 62 -2.27 -0.75 23.10
N GLY A 63 -1.40 -1.65 22.64
CA GLY A 63 -0.92 -2.80 23.40
C GLY A 63 -2.01 -3.83 23.68
N LYS A 64 -2.97 -4.00 22.78
CA LYS A 64 -4.11 -4.89 22.94
C LYS A 64 -4.23 -5.88 21.78
N ALA A 65 -4.82 -7.04 22.07
CA ALA A 65 -5.20 -7.97 21.03
C ALA A 65 -6.30 -7.36 20.15
N ASP A 66 -6.17 -7.55 18.83
CA ASP A 66 -7.19 -7.20 17.86
C ASP A 66 -7.47 -8.41 16.96
N PRO A 67 -8.57 -9.13 17.19
CA PRO A 67 -8.86 -10.36 16.47
C PRO A 67 -9.23 -10.16 14.99
N GLN A 68 -9.38 -8.92 14.54
CA GLN A 68 -9.83 -8.58 13.18
C GLN A 68 -8.67 -8.25 12.24
N ARG A 69 -7.42 -8.57 12.62
CA ARG A 69 -6.22 -8.32 11.79
C ARG A 69 -5.20 -9.44 11.89
N GLY A 70 -4.23 -9.40 11.00
CA GLY A 70 -2.99 -10.15 11.08
C GLY A 70 -2.78 -11.17 9.97
N LEU A 71 -1.59 -11.09 9.35
CA LEU A 71 -1.18 -12.01 8.30
C LEU A 71 -1.13 -13.47 8.78
N SER A 72 -0.85 -13.71 10.08
CA SER A 72 -0.89 -15.05 10.66
C SER A 72 -2.28 -15.71 10.60
N LYS A 73 -3.34 -14.90 10.65
CA LYS A 73 -4.73 -15.38 10.47
C LYS A 73 -5.09 -15.51 8.99
N VAL A 74 -4.69 -14.52 8.17
CA VAL A 74 -4.82 -14.62 6.70
C VAL A 74 -4.14 -15.89 6.19
N ALA A 75 -3.02 -16.30 6.78
CA ALA A 75 -2.31 -17.53 6.43
C ALA A 75 -3.20 -18.78 6.54
N THR A 76 -4.03 -18.86 7.56
CA THR A 76 -5.02 -19.95 7.72
C THR A 76 -6.01 -19.95 6.56
N LEU A 77 -6.55 -18.78 6.20
CA LEU A 77 -7.47 -18.63 5.08
C LEU A 77 -6.81 -18.97 3.74
N VAL A 78 -5.55 -18.57 3.53
CA VAL A 78 -4.77 -18.93 2.33
C VAL A 78 -4.60 -20.43 2.22
N LYS A 79 -4.22 -21.12 3.31
CA LYS A 79 -4.06 -22.57 3.32
C LYS A 79 -5.38 -23.31 3.03
N GLN A 80 -6.48 -22.83 3.59
CA GLN A 80 -7.82 -23.37 3.31
C GLN A 80 -8.20 -23.18 1.83
N ALA A 81 -8.07 -21.96 1.31
CA ALA A 81 -8.39 -21.64 -0.08
C ALA A 81 -7.53 -22.44 -1.08
N ARG A 82 -6.24 -22.66 -0.77
CA ARG A 82 -5.34 -23.50 -1.56
C ARG A 82 -5.73 -24.98 -1.49
N ALA A 83 -6.18 -25.47 -0.35
CA ALA A 83 -6.63 -26.87 -0.24
C ALA A 83 -7.86 -27.16 -1.12
N GLU A 84 -8.73 -26.18 -1.36
CA GLU A 84 -9.87 -26.30 -2.27
C GLU A 84 -9.46 -26.31 -3.75
N ASN A 85 -8.34 -25.67 -4.12
CA ASN A 85 -7.82 -25.59 -5.48
C ASN A 85 -6.29 -25.62 -5.48
N PRO A 86 -5.68 -26.80 -5.21
CA PRO A 86 -4.26 -26.91 -4.90
C PRO A 86 -3.32 -26.60 -6.06
N ASP A 87 -3.73 -26.93 -7.29
CA ASP A 87 -2.86 -26.86 -8.46
C ASP A 87 -3.03 -25.58 -9.29
N CYS A 88 -4.12 -24.85 -9.07
CA CYS A 88 -4.56 -23.75 -9.94
C CYS A 88 -4.80 -22.46 -9.16
N ASN A 89 -3.80 -22.01 -8.39
CA ASN A 89 -3.92 -20.81 -7.58
C ASN A 89 -2.65 -19.95 -7.58
N LEU A 90 -2.82 -18.66 -7.32
CA LEU A 90 -1.76 -17.66 -7.13
C LEU A 90 -2.07 -16.83 -5.90
N LEU A 91 -1.04 -16.45 -5.13
CA LEU A 91 -1.13 -15.50 -4.02
C LEU A 91 -0.31 -14.25 -4.34
N ILE A 92 -0.98 -13.10 -4.42
CA ILE A 92 -0.41 -11.83 -4.87
C ILE A 92 -0.66 -10.78 -3.78
N ASP A 93 0.37 -9.99 -3.47
CA ASP A 93 0.24 -8.79 -2.64
C ASP A 93 0.19 -7.52 -3.52
N THR A 94 -0.58 -6.54 -3.10
CA THR A 94 -0.73 -5.28 -3.82
C THR A 94 -0.13 -4.07 -3.09
N GLY A 95 0.90 -4.32 -2.27
CA GLY A 95 1.76 -3.28 -1.70
C GLY A 95 1.34 -2.75 -0.34
N ASP A 96 2.12 -1.81 0.16
CA ASP A 96 2.06 -1.24 1.51
C ASP A 96 2.28 -2.29 2.59
N THR A 97 3.39 -2.98 2.47
CA THR A 97 3.78 -4.09 3.35
C THR A 97 4.77 -3.65 4.42
N LEU A 98 5.73 -2.72 4.12
CA LEU A 98 6.92 -2.50 4.95
C LEU A 98 6.74 -1.48 6.08
N GLN A 99 5.82 -0.54 5.98
CA GLN A 99 5.60 0.52 6.96
C GLN A 99 4.19 0.44 7.54
N GLY A 100 4.04 0.79 8.82
CA GLY A 100 2.71 1.01 9.42
C GLY A 100 2.55 0.60 10.87
N THR A 101 3.46 -0.22 11.44
CA THR A 101 3.47 -0.52 12.87
C THR A 101 4.87 -0.38 13.46
N PRO A 102 5.01 -0.32 14.80
CA PRO A 102 6.32 -0.37 15.48
C PRO A 102 7.18 -1.57 15.08
N LEU A 103 6.58 -2.68 14.63
CA LEU A 103 7.32 -3.83 14.09
C LEU A 103 8.10 -3.43 12.83
N GLY A 104 7.45 -2.76 11.89
CA GLY A 104 8.12 -2.26 10.68
C GLY A 104 9.22 -1.26 10.98
N THR A 105 8.92 -0.27 11.83
CA THR A 105 9.89 0.75 12.23
C THR A 105 11.11 0.13 12.91
N TYR A 106 10.93 -0.85 13.81
CA TYR A 106 12.04 -1.51 14.50
C TYR A 106 12.97 -2.20 13.51
N TYR A 107 12.44 -3.05 12.62
CA TYR A 107 13.23 -3.85 11.68
C TYR A 107 13.73 -3.06 10.46
N ALA A 108 13.24 -1.85 10.25
CA ALA A 108 13.76 -0.95 9.24
C ALA A 108 14.86 -0.01 9.78
N LEU A 109 14.65 0.58 10.96
CA LEU A 109 15.44 1.72 11.45
C LEU A 109 16.23 1.45 12.72
N VAL A 110 15.83 0.48 13.57
CA VAL A 110 16.49 0.23 14.86
C VAL A 110 17.46 -0.94 14.75
N ASP A 111 17.00 -2.08 14.29
CA ASP A 111 17.82 -3.25 14.01
C ASP A 111 17.39 -3.93 12.71
N ASN A 112 18.02 -3.53 11.62
CA ASN A 112 17.74 -4.11 10.30
C ASN A 112 18.66 -5.30 9.96
N THR A 113 19.41 -5.83 10.92
CA THR A 113 20.31 -6.97 10.69
C THR A 113 19.60 -8.31 10.53
N PRO A 114 18.52 -8.62 11.29
CA PRO A 114 17.74 -9.82 11.04
C PRO A 114 16.98 -9.77 9.71
N GLN A 115 16.52 -10.92 9.22
CA GLN A 115 15.59 -10.98 8.11
C GLN A 115 14.30 -10.23 8.49
N HIS A 116 13.75 -9.46 7.55
CA HIS A 116 12.54 -8.68 7.80
C HIS A 116 11.35 -9.60 8.09
N PRO A 117 10.58 -9.39 9.19
CA PRO A 117 9.51 -10.31 9.59
C PRO A 117 8.44 -10.53 8.54
N MET A 118 8.13 -9.51 7.71
CA MET A 118 7.22 -9.68 6.59
C MET A 118 7.80 -10.63 5.52
N ALA A 119 9.11 -10.54 5.24
CA ALA A 119 9.76 -11.47 4.31
C ALA A 119 9.68 -12.91 4.82
N VAL A 120 9.91 -13.12 6.13
CA VAL A 120 9.77 -14.44 6.77
C VAL A 120 8.36 -14.99 6.57
N ALA A 121 7.33 -14.21 6.91
CA ALA A 121 5.93 -14.63 6.83
C ALA A 121 5.47 -14.87 5.37
N MET A 122 5.81 -13.95 4.47
CA MET A 122 5.39 -14.02 3.07
C MET A 122 6.09 -15.15 2.31
N ASN A 123 7.36 -15.43 2.61
CA ASN A 123 8.09 -16.58 2.04
C ASN A 123 7.49 -17.92 2.51
N GLU A 124 7.12 -18.03 3.79
CA GLU A 124 6.43 -19.22 4.31
C GLU A 124 5.10 -19.45 3.58
N LEU A 125 4.36 -18.38 3.30
CA LEU A 125 3.09 -18.45 2.56
C LEU A 125 3.28 -18.64 1.05
N ARG A 126 4.51 -18.60 0.53
CA ARG A 126 4.84 -18.75 -0.88
C ARG A 126 4.03 -17.80 -1.76
N TYR A 127 4.22 -16.50 -1.53
CA TYR A 127 3.68 -15.50 -2.44
C TYR A 127 4.26 -15.67 -3.84
N ASP A 128 3.47 -15.38 -4.87
CA ASP A 128 3.87 -15.48 -6.27
C ASP A 128 4.42 -14.19 -6.83
N ALA A 129 3.91 -13.06 -6.34
CA ALA A 129 4.36 -11.71 -6.70
C ALA A 129 3.86 -10.69 -5.67
N MET A 130 4.50 -9.53 -5.65
CA MET A 130 4.05 -8.35 -4.92
C MET A 130 4.19 -7.12 -5.82
N ALA A 131 3.13 -6.35 -6.02
CA ALA A 131 3.22 -4.99 -6.55
C ALA A 131 3.67 -4.05 -5.44
N LEU A 132 4.56 -3.10 -5.75
CA LEU A 132 5.00 -2.10 -4.78
C LEU A 132 3.89 -1.09 -4.49
N GLY A 133 3.75 -0.69 -3.23
CA GLY A 133 2.94 0.44 -2.80
C GLY A 133 3.77 1.68 -2.51
N ASN A 134 3.16 2.73 -1.99
CA ASN A 134 3.87 3.96 -1.63
C ASN A 134 4.66 3.81 -0.33
N HIS A 135 4.20 2.99 0.59
CA HIS A 135 4.86 2.77 1.88
C HIS A 135 6.08 1.83 1.81
N GLU A 136 6.40 1.27 0.68
CA GLU A 136 7.66 0.54 0.46
C GLU A 136 8.86 1.47 0.43
N PHE A 137 8.66 2.77 0.20
CA PHE A 137 9.74 3.75 0.06
C PHE A 137 10.07 4.53 1.34
N ASN A 138 9.21 4.49 2.37
CA ASN A 138 9.34 5.33 3.57
C ASN A 138 10.67 5.18 4.32
N TYR A 139 11.29 4.02 4.26
CA TYR A 139 12.58 3.76 4.91
C TYR A 139 13.76 3.82 3.93
N GLY A 140 13.54 4.34 2.73
CA GLY A 140 14.55 4.50 1.69
C GLY A 140 14.88 3.22 0.93
N LEU A 141 15.62 3.41 -0.18
CA LEU A 141 15.93 2.31 -1.11
C LEU A 141 16.83 1.23 -0.51
N GLY A 142 17.58 1.53 0.56
CA GLY A 142 18.42 0.56 1.26
C GLY A 142 17.60 -0.54 1.91
N VAL A 143 16.53 -0.16 2.65
CA VAL A 143 15.61 -1.11 3.31
C VAL A 143 14.81 -1.88 2.25
N LEU A 144 14.30 -1.20 1.23
CA LEU A 144 13.57 -1.86 0.13
C LEU A 144 14.46 -2.86 -0.63
N SER A 145 15.73 -2.52 -0.89
CA SER A 145 16.68 -3.42 -1.54
C SER A 145 16.99 -4.66 -0.71
N LYS A 146 17.14 -4.48 0.61
CA LYS A 146 17.30 -5.60 1.55
C LYS A 146 16.07 -6.52 1.51
N PHE A 147 14.88 -5.98 1.65
CA PHE A 147 13.63 -6.75 1.58
C PHE A 147 13.51 -7.50 0.25
N LYS A 148 13.82 -6.84 -0.88
CA LYS A 148 13.85 -7.47 -2.20
C LYS A 148 14.81 -8.67 -2.26
N GLY A 149 15.94 -8.60 -1.57
CA GLY A 149 16.91 -9.70 -1.47
C GLY A 149 16.47 -10.84 -0.54
N GLU A 150 15.49 -10.61 0.33
CA GLU A 150 15.01 -11.56 1.34
C GLU A 150 13.76 -12.33 0.91
N VAL A 151 12.98 -11.81 -0.03
CA VAL A 151 11.77 -12.47 -0.53
C VAL A 151 12.07 -13.43 -1.69
N ASN A 152 11.29 -14.50 -1.80
CA ASN A 152 11.44 -15.54 -2.81
C ASN A 152 10.52 -15.30 -4.05
N PHE A 153 9.99 -14.11 -4.19
CA PHE A 153 9.08 -13.71 -5.28
C PHE A 153 9.46 -12.32 -5.82
N PRO A 154 9.09 -12.00 -7.07
CA PRO A 154 9.41 -10.70 -7.65
C PRO A 154 8.60 -9.58 -7.03
N LEU A 155 9.28 -8.43 -6.80
CA LEU A 155 8.64 -7.14 -6.56
C LEU A 155 8.39 -6.47 -7.91
N LEU A 156 7.13 -6.13 -8.18
CA LEU A 156 6.67 -5.62 -9.46
C LEU A 156 6.43 -4.11 -9.39
N GLY A 157 6.87 -3.36 -10.42
CA GLY A 157 6.70 -1.91 -10.49
C GLY A 157 6.97 -1.37 -11.88
N ALA A 158 6.04 -1.60 -12.82
CA ALA A 158 6.22 -1.26 -14.23
C ALA A 158 6.31 0.24 -14.50
N ASN A 159 5.68 1.07 -13.69
CA ASN A 159 5.72 2.53 -13.82
C ASN A 159 6.81 3.19 -12.96
N ILE A 160 7.68 2.40 -12.33
CA ILE A 160 8.84 2.92 -11.59
C ILE A 160 10.07 2.82 -12.48
N ARG A 161 10.67 3.97 -12.79
CA ARG A 161 11.78 4.09 -13.74
C ARG A 161 13.04 4.63 -13.08
N GLN A 162 14.18 4.25 -13.62
CA GLN A 162 15.44 4.93 -13.34
C GLN A 162 15.40 6.35 -13.94
N SER A 163 15.68 7.37 -13.14
CA SER A 163 15.66 8.76 -13.62
C SER A 163 16.76 9.06 -14.65
N ALA A 164 17.87 8.32 -14.59
CA ALA A 164 19.04 8.57 -15.41
C ALA A 164 18.81 8.24 -16.90
N ASP A 165 18.13 7.13 -17.20
CA ASP A 165 17.99 6.61 -18.57
C ASP A 165 16.55 6.20 -18.92
N GLY A 166 15.62 6.29 -17.96
CA GLY A 166 14.24 5.84 -18.13
C GLY A 166 14.07 4.31 -18.14
N GLY A 167 15.12 3.57 -17.80
CA GLY A 167 15.09 2.11 -17.67
C GLY A 167 14.17 1.63 -16.56
N GLU A 168 13.84 0.34 -16.56
CA GLU A 168 13.03 -0.29 -15.53
C GLU A 168 13.79 -0.37 -14.20
N ALA A 169 13.24 0.18 -13.11
CA ALA A 169 13.83 0.09 -11.78
C ALA A 169 13.46 -1.22 -11.06
N PHE A 170 12.30 -1.76 -11.38
CA PHE A 170 11.79 -3.03 -10.87
C PHE A 170 11.26 -3.89 -12.03
N THR A 171 11.05 -5.18 -11.76
CA THR A 171 10.43 -6.09 -12.72
C THR A 171 9.05 -5.55 -13.10
N PRO A 172 8.76 -5.31 -14.40
CA PRO A 172 7.50 -4.67 -14.77
C PRO A 172 6.30 -5.62 -14.60
N TYR A 173 6.46 -6.89 -14.99
CA TYR A 173 5.43 -7.91 -14.91
C TYR A 173 6.03 -9.31 -14.78
N LEU A 174 5.23 -10.25 -14.31
CA LEU A 174 5.54 -11.68 -14.27
C LEU A 174 4.67 -12.42 -15.29
N LEU A 175 5.27 -13.35 -16.06
CA LEU A 175 4.54 -14.38 -16.78
C LEU A 175 4.74 -15.70 -16.06
N LYS A 176 3.66 -16.36 -15.65
CA LYS A 176 3.70 -17.60 -14.89
C LYS A 176 2.73 -18.62 -15.46
N ASP A 177 3.21 -19.84 -15.69
CA ASP A 177 2.35 -20.97 -16.04
C ASP A 177 1.77 -21.60 -14.76
N VAL A 178 0.46 -21.63 -14.67
CA VAL A 178 -0.29 -22.18 -13.53
C VAL A 178 -1.34 -23.14 -14.06
N CYS A 179 -1.25 -24.38 -13.69
CA CYS A 179 -2.12 -25.47 -14.19
C CYS A 179 -2.32 -25.46 -15.74
N GLY A 180 -1.27 -25.12 -16.50
CA GLY A 180 -1.30 -25.04 -17.95
C GLY A 180 -1.95 -23.77 -18.52
N VAL A 181 -2.19 -22.78 -17.67
CA VAL A 181 -2.68 -21.42 -18.04
C VAL A 181 -1.55 -20.43 -17.89
N LYS A 182 -1.26 -19.65 -18.92
CA LYS A 182 -0.25 -18.59 -18.83
C LYS A 182 -0.88 -17.30 -18.29
N VAL A 183 -0.49 -16.94 -17.07
CA VAL A 183 -0.98 -15.76 -16.37
C VAL A 183 0.05 -14.64 -16.44
N GLY A 184 -0.33 -13.46 -16.93
CA GLY A 184 0.46 -12.24 -16.86
C GLY A 184 0.03 -11.40 -15.66
N ILE A 185 0.98 -10.99 -14.81
CA ILE A 185 0.75 -10.15 -13.62
C ILE A 185 1.55 -8.88 -13.78
N LEU A 186 0.89 -7.75 -14.03
CA LEU A 186 1.49 -6.42 -14.14
C LEU A 186 1.50 -5.75 -12.77
N GLY A 187 2.64 -5.19 -12.32
CA GLY A 187 2.71 -4.39 -11.09
C GLY A 187 2.70 -2.89 -11.38
N LEU A 188 1.85 -2.14 -10.67
CA LEU A 188 1.74 -0.69 -10.78
C LEU A 188 1.61 -0.06 -9.39
N VAL A 189 2.09 1.20 -9.26
CA VAL A 189 1.96 1.99 -8.04
C VAL A 189 1.40 3.38 -8.37
N THR A 190 0.72 3.99 -7.39
CA THR A 190 0.27 5.39 -7.48
C THR A 190 1.45 6.34 -7.72
N PRO A 191 1.31 7.35 -8.59
CA PRO A 191 2.35 8.38 -8.77
C PRO A 191 2.44 9.34 -7.58
N GLY A 192 1.47 9.29 -6.64
CA GLY A 192 1.45 10.08 -5.41
C GLY A 192 2.68 9.91 -4.52
N VAL A 193 3.44 8.82 -4.69
CA VAL A 193 4.74 8.60 -4.01
C VAL A 193 5.62 9.85 -4.06
N THR A 194 5.70 10.54 -5.20
CA THR A 194 6.55 11.74 -5.36
C THR A 194 6.09 12.94 -4.54
N THR A 195 4.85 12.93 -4.08
CA THR A 195 4.27 14.01 -3.25
C THR A 195 4.45 13.74 -1.76
N TRP A 196 4.34 12.46 -1.36
CA TRP A 196 4.33 12.09 0.06
C TRP A 196 5.72 11.70 0.58
N GLU A 197 6.59 11.22 -0.32
CA GLU A 197 7.87 10.67 0.11
C GLU A 197 8.99 11.72 0.10
N ARG A 198 9.95 11.56 1.00
CA ARG A 198 11.17 12.36 1.01
C ARG A 198 11.94 12.15 -0.29
N PRO A 199 12.41 13.21 -0.95
CA PRO A 199 13.20 13.06 -2.17
C PRO A 199 14.41 12.14 -2.02
N GLU A 200 15.04 12.12 -0.82
CA GLU A 200 16.19 11.28 -0.51
C GLU A 200 15.86 9.79 -0.56
N ASN A 201 14.64 9.41 -0.13
CA ASN A 201 14.18 8.02 -0.08
C ASN A 201 13.89 7.44 -1.46
N ILE A 202 13.66 8.30 -2.45
CA ILE A 202 13.35 7.91 -3.84
C ILE A 202 14.36 8.44 -4.86
N THR A 203 15.54 8.85 -4.37
CA THR A 203 16.61 9.40 -5.24
C THR A 203 16.94 8.44 -6.38
N GLY A 204 16.93 8.95 -7.59
CA GLY A 204 17.21 8.16 -8.79
C GLY A 204 16.00 7.44 -9.39
N LEU A 205 14.82 7.58 -8.77
CA LEU A 205 13.56 7.02 -9.29
C LEU A 205 12.66 8.11 -9.87
N ARG A 206 11.86 7.71 -10.86
CA ARG A 206 10.75 8.46 -11.43
C ARG A 206 9.52 7.55 -11.45
N PHE A 207 8.36 8.10 -11.18
CA PHE A 207 7.09 7.40 -11.17
C PHE A 207 6.25 7.91 -12.34
N ASP A 208 6.10 7.05 -13.36
CA ASP A 208 5.32 7.36 -14.55
C ASP A 208 3.82 7.16 -14.29
N ASP A 209 2.98 7.69 -15.18
CA ASP A 209 1.54 7.50 -15.11
C ASP A 209 1.17 6.01 -15.25
N PRO A 210 0.42 5.41 -14.29
CA PRO A 210 0.08 4.00 -14.33
C PRO A 210 -0.90 3.63 -15.45
N LEU A 211 -1.79 4.53 -15.87
CA LEU A 211 -2.69 4.29 -17.00
C LEU A 211 -1.91 4.18 -18.31
N GLU A 212 -1.01 5.12 -18.58
CA GLU A 212 -0.18 5.08 -19.79
C GLU A 212 0.78 3.88 -19.77
N THR A 213 1.28 3.53 -18.57
CA THR A 213 2.10 2.32 -18.41
C THR A 213 1.31 1.04 -18.70
N ALA A 214 0.09 0.93 -18.19
CA ALA A 214 -0.78 -0.22 -18.46
C ALA A 214 -1.09 -0.38 -19.96
N ARG A 215 -1.31 0.72 -20.69
CA ARG A 215 -1.51 0.73 -22.17
C ARG A 215 -0.33 0.12 -22.92
N VAL A 216 0.87 0.23 -22.37
CA VAL A 216 2.10 -0.33 -22.98
C VAL A 216 2.26 -1.82 -22.62
N TYR A 217 2.10 -2.18 -21.36
CA TYR A 217 2.48 -3.52 -20.87
C TYR A 217 1.39 -4.57 -21.03
N VAL A 218 0.12 -4.21 -20.95
CA VAL A 218 -0.99 -5.18 -21.12
C VAL A 218 -0.94 -5.83 -22.52
N PRO A 219 -0.83 -5.07 -23.64
CA PRO A 219 -0.69 -5.69 -24.96
C PRO A 219 0.59 -6.55 -25.08
N ARG A 220 1.70 -6.14 -24.47
CA ARG A 220 2.95 -6.93 -24.49
C ARG A 220 2.78 -8.29 -23.81
N MET A 221 2.10 -8.34 -22.67
CA MET A 221 1.80 -9.61 -21.99
C MET A 221 0.92 -10.51 -22.86
N ARG A 222 -0.11 -9.97 -23.51
CA ARG A 222 -0.97 -10.71 -24.45
C ARG A 222 -0.16 -11.23 -25.64
N GLN A 223 0.69 -10.42 -26.24
CA GLN A 223 1.61 -10.83 -27.31
C GLN A 223 2.61 -11.90 -26.89
N ALA A 224 3.03 -11.88 -25.62
CA ALA A 224 3.88 -12.92 -25.05
C ALA A 224 3.10 -14.20 -24.69
N GLY A 225 1.80 -14.27 -25.01
CA GLY A 225 0.95 -15.43 -24.90
C GLY A 225 0.25 -15.55 -23.56
N ALA A 226 0.06 -14.47 -22.80
CA ALA A 226 -0.76 -14.50 -21.60
C ALA A 226 -2.23 -14.80 -21.93
N ASP A 227 -2.74 -15.90 -21.39
CA ASP A 227 -4.14 -16.30 -21.47
C ASP A 227 -5.03 -15.47 -20.53
N VAL A 228 -4.48 -15.12 -19.36
CA VAL A 228 -5.13 -14.29 -18.33
C VAL A 228 -4.19 -13.13 -17.99
N VAL A 229 -4.74 -11.92 -17.91
CA VAL A 229 -4.00 -10.72 -17.49
C VAL A 229 -4.58 -10.15 -16.21
N VAL A 230 -3.74 -10.11 -15.19
CA VAL A 230 -3.99 -9.53 -13.86
C VAL A 230 -3.17 -8.25 -13.75
N VAL A 231 -3.80 -7.17 -13.36
CA VAL A 231 -3.09 -5.93 -12.97
C VAL A 231 -3.15 -5.84 -11.45
N ALA A 232 -2.00 -6.02 -10.81
CA ALA A 232 -1.80 -5.78 -9.39
C ALA A 232 -1.36 -4.33 -9.22
N ILE A 233 -2.22 -3.49 -8.67
CA ILE A 233 -1.98 -2.06 -8.60
C ILE A 233 -2.19 -1.51 -7.21
N HIS A 234 -1.17 -0.81 -6.68
CA HIS A 234 -1.33 -0.02 -5.47
C HIS A 234 -1.91 1.36 -5.80
N SER A 235 -3.18 1.36 -6.10
CA SER A 235 -4.07 2.49 -6.38
C SER A 235 -5.50 1.95 -6.38
N GLY A 236 -6.45 2.73 -5.89
CA GLY A 236 -7.84 2.29 -5.79
C GLY A 236 -8.78 3.04 -6.72
N PRO A 237 -10.10 2.94 -6.45
CA PRO A 237 -11.09 3.81 -7.07
C PRO A 237 -10.91 5.26 -6.63
N ASP A 238 -11.09 6.21 -7.54
CA ASP A 238 -11.04 7.66 -7.28
C ASP A 238 -12.27 8.17 -6.51
N LYS A 239 -13.30 7.34 -6.38
CA LYS A 239 -14.52 7.63 -5.62
C LYS A 239 -14.71 6.67 -4.46
N GLN A 240 -15.53 7.08 -3.51
CA GLN A 240 -15.95 6.28 -2.36
C GLN A 240 -17.47 6.32 -2.21
N PRO A 241 -18.11 5.29 -1.62
CA PRO A 241 -19.54 5.30 -1.35
C PRO A 241 -19.94 6.47 -0.45
N THR A 242 -21.07 7.11 -0.77
CA THR A 242 -21.70 8.10 0.11
C THR A 242 -22.43 7.39 1.25
N GLY A 243 -21.93 7.54 2.48
CA GLY A 243 -22.44 6.90 3.68
C GLY A 243 -21.54 5.76 4.18
N ARG A 244 -21.80 5.30 5.40
CA ARG A 244 -21.15 4.08 5.93
C ARG A 244 -21.71 2.89 5.18
N ALA A 245 -21.02 2.43 4.17
CA ALA A 245 -21.31 1.17 3.52
C ALA A 245 -20.96 0.03 4.51
N THR A 246 -21.91 -0.30 5.39
CA THR A 246 -21.80 -1.46 6.29
C THR A 246 -22.20 -2.75 5.58
N ASP A 247 -22.87 -2.64 4.43
CA ASP A 247 -23.29 -3.78 3.64
C ASP A 247 -22.37 -3.95 2.41
N PRO A 248 -21.60 -5.06 2.34
CA PRO A 248 -20.81 -5.40 1.16
C PRO A 248 -21.61 -5.41 -0.15
N ALA A 249 -22.91 -5.69 -0.11
CA ALA A 249 -23.78 -5.62 -1.28
C ALA A 249 -23.92 -4.19 -1.82
N SER A 250 -23.71 -3.16 -1.00
CA SER A 250 -23.73 -1.77 -1.46
C SER A 250 -22.55 -1.39 -2.38
N TRP A 251 -21.46 -2.15 -2.34
CA TRP A 251 -20.32 -2.00 -3.24
C TRP A 251 -20.59 -2.51 -4.66
N LEU A 252 -21.65 -3.32 -4.81
CA LEU A 252 -22.16 -3.74 -6.12
C LEU A 252 -22.97 -2.65 -6.80
N ALA A 253 -23.18 -1.51 -6.13
CA ALA A 253 -23.88 -0.37 -6.73
C ALA A 253 -23.10 0.14 -7.95
N ASP A 254 -23.84 0.57 -8.95
CA ASP A 254 -23.27 1.18 -10.15
C ASP A 254 -22.32 2.33 -9.77
N TYR A 255 -21.02 2.16 -10.04
CA TYR A 255 -20.00 3.17 -9.78
C TYR A 255 -20.30 4.50 -10.47
N SER A 256 -21.06 4.48 -11.56
CA SER A 256 -21.51 5.66 -12.29
C SER A 256 -22.66 6.42 -11.61
N ASP A 257 -23.36 5.79 -10.64
CA ASP A 257 -24.45 6.43 -9.89
C ASP A 257 -23.89 7.48 -8.91
N GLY A 258 -23.78 8.73 -9.39
CA GLY A 258 -23.25 9.86 -8.61
C GLY A 258 -24.03 10.19 -7.33
N THR A 259 -25.20 9.58 -7.09
CA THR A 259 -25.95 9.73 -5.83
C THR A 259 -25.41 8.83 -4.72
N LYS A 260 -24.72 7.76 -5.07
CA LYS A 260 -24.17 6.75 -4.15
C LYS A 260 -22.65 6.85 -3.96
N TRP A 261 -21.98 7.62 -4.81
CA TRP A 261 -20.53 7.76 -4.82
C TRP A 261 -20.12 9.23 -4.83
N ALA A 262 -19.09 9.55 -4.05
CA ALA A 262 -18.49 10.88 -3.99
C ALA A 262 -16.98 10.79 -4.27
N ASP A 263 -16.42 11.87 -4.81
CA ASP A 263 -14.97 11.97 -4.98
C ASP A 263 -14.26 11.84 -3.63
N ARG A 264 -13.11 11.16 -3.62
CA ARG A 264 -12.33 10.93 -2.39
C ARG A 264 -11.56 12.17 -1.94
N GLY A 265 -11.43 13.19 -2.78
CA GLY A 265 -10.53 14.32 -2.52
C GLY A 265 -9.05 13.96 -2.66
N SER A 266 -8.75 12.91 -3.42
CA SER A 266 -7.40 12.44 -3.72
C SER A 266 -6.60 13.47 -4.53
N LEU A 267 -5.26 13.32 -4.52
CA LEU A 267 -4.41 14.08 -5.45
C LEU A 267 -4.78 13.73 -6.91
N PRO A 268 -4.64 14.67 -7.85
CA PRO A 268 -4.84 14.37 -9.26
C PRO A 268 -3.96 13.20 -9.72
N GLY A 269 -4.58 12.15 -10.28
CA GLY A 269 -3.88 10.95 -10.74
C GLY A 269 -3.48 9.94 -9.66
N GLU A 270 -3.81 10.17 -8.39
CA GLU A 270 -3.50 9.25 -7.28
C GLU A 270 -4.22 7.91 -7.45
N ASN A 271 -5.52 7.95 -7.70
CA ASN A 271 -6.36 6.76 -7.82
C ASN A 271 -6.84 6.58 -9.26
N GLN A 272 -6.29 5.58 -9.97
CA GLN A 272 -6.55 5.35 -11.39
C GLN A 272 -7.12 3.97 -11.72
N ALA A 273 -7.42 3.14 -10.72
CA ALA A 273 -7.83 1.75 -10.97
C ALA A 273 -9.08 1.65 -11.88
N VAL A 274 -10.07 2.51 -11.67
CA VAL A 274 -11.29 2.52 -12.49
C VAL A 274 -11.00 2.98 -13.93
N GLN A 275 -10.17 4.00 -14.09
CA GLN A 275 -9.79 4.49 -15.43
C GLN A 275 -9.00 3.43 -16.21
N ILE A 276 -8.09 2.72 -15.54
CA ILE A 276 -7.34 1.62 -16.16
C ILE A 276 -8.30 0.51 -16.60
N ALA A 277 -9.24 0.08 -15.75
CA ALA A 277 -10.22 -0.94 -16.10
C ALA A 277 -11.07 -0.55 -17.33
N GLN A 278 -11.46 0.73 -17.41
CA GLN A 278 -12.32 1.21 -18.47
C GLN A 278 -11.60 1.52 -19.79
N GLN A 279 -10.32 1.92 -19.73
CA GLN A 279 -9.60 2.46 -20.88
C GLN A 279 -8.51 1.54 -21.45
N VAL A 280 -8.11 0.49 -20.71
CA VAL A 280 -7.09 -0.46 -21.16
C VAL A 280 -7.74 -1.79 -21.54
N GLU A 281 -7.54 -2.17 -22.80
CA GLU A 281 -8.07 -3.43 -23.32
C GLU A 281 -7.22 -4.63 -22.87
N GLY A 282 -7.86 -5.77 -22.71
CA GLY A 282 -7.17 -7.03 -22.46
C GLY A 282 -6.85 -7.30 -20.98
N ILE A 283 -7.42 -6.57 -20.04
CA ILE A 283 -7.33 -6.84 -18.61
C ILE A 283 -8.50 -7.73 -18.20
N ASP A 284 -8.23 -8.80 -17.44
CA ASP A 284 -9.27 -9.65 -16.85
C ASP A 284 -9.62 -9.24 -15.44
N VAL A 285 -8.60 -8.94 -14.61
CA VAL A 285 -8.75 -8.62 -13.18
C VAL A 285 -7.84 -7.47 -12.79
N LEU A 286 -8.35 -6.56 -11.96
CA LEU A 286 -7.56 -5.61 -11.15
C LEU A 286 -7.61 -6.04 -9.68
N LEU A 287 -6.44 -6.32 -9.14
CA LEU A 287 -6.19 -6.46 -7.71
C LEU A 287 -5.69 -5.10 -7.21
N THR A 288 -6.45 -4.43 -6.35
CA THR A 288 -6.20 -3.03 -5.95
C THR A 288 -5.85 -2.88 -4.47
N GLY A 289 -5.25 -1.76 -4.09
CA GLY A 289 -4.87 -1.41 -2.72
C GLY A 289 -5.02 0.08 -2.45
N HIS A 290 -4.22 0.61 -1.51
CA HIS A 290 -4.05 2.03 -1.22
C HIS A 290 -5.22 2.72 -0.51
N THR A 291 -6.43 2.48 -0.94
CA THR A 291 -7.60 3.20 -0.44
C THR A 291 -8.24 2.58 0.81
N HIS A 292 -7.69 1.47 1.29
CA HIS A 292 -8.14 0.76 2.49
C HIS A 292 -9.64 0.44 2.48
N GLN A 293 -10.18 0.04 1.33
CA GLN A 293 -11.61 -0.25 1.17
C GLN A 293 -11.86 -1.76 1.04
N PRO A 294 -12.86 -2.31 1.73
CA PRO A 294 -13.27 -3.70 1.53
C PRO A 294 -14.19 -3.80 0.31
N ILE A 295 -13.62 -3.94 -0.89
CA ILE A 295 -14.36 -4.07 -2.14
C ILE A 295 -14.42 -5.56 -2.53
N PRO A 296 -15.51 -6.27 -2.26
CA PRO A 296 -15.59 -7.70 -2.56
C PRO A 296 -15.70 -8.00 -4.05
N LYS A 297 -16.35 -7.12 -4.81
CA LYS A 297 -16.57 -7.28 -6.25
C LYS A 297 -17.05 -5.98 -6.88
N MET A 298 -16.35 -5.52 -7.90
CA MET A 298 -16.81 -4.45 -8.77
C MET A 298 -16.56 -4.86 -10.21
N LEU A 299 -17.61 -4.93 -11.04
CA LEU A 299 -17.50 -5.22 -12.47
C LEU A 299 -17.59 -3.91 -13.25
N LEU A 300 -16.53 -3.61 -13.97
CA LEU A 300 -16.38 -2.42 -14.79
C LEU A 300 -16.35 -2.81 -16.27
N LYS A 301 -17.04 -2.07 -17.13
CA LYS A 301 -16.99 -2.29 -18.57
C LYS A 301 -15.80 -1.52 -19.17
N ASN A 302 -14.95 -2.24 -19.91
CA ASN A 302 -13.93 -1.59 -20.75
C ASN A 302 -14.54 -0.99 -22.02
N ALA A 303 -13.73 -0.37 -22.85
CA ALA A 303 -14.16 0.29 -24.08
C ALA A 303 -14.83 -0.67 -25.09
N GLN A 304 -14.58 -1.98 -25.01
CA GLN A 304 -15.18 -3.03 -25.83
C GLN A 304 -16.43 -3.66 -25.19
N GLY A 305 -16.87 -3.16 -24.03
CA GLY A 305 -18.00 -3.69 -23.28
C GLY A 305 -17.71 -4.99 -22.53
N GLN A 306 -16.45 -5.42 -22.44
CA GLN A 306 -16.05 -6.59 -21.68
C GLN A 306 -15.94 -6.25 -20.18
N ASP A 307 -16.27 -7.22 -19.33
CA ASP A 307 -16.14 -7.06 -17.89
C ASP A 307 -14.68 -7.16 -17.43
N VAL A 308 -14.27 -6.17 -16.65
CA VAL A 308 -13.02 -6.18 -15.86
C VAL A 308 -13.43 -6.27 -14.39
N LEU A 309 -12.93 -7.28 -13.69
CA LEU A 309 -13.22 -7.48 -12.27
C LEU A 309 -12.21 -6.69 -11.43
N LEU A 310 -12.70 -5.86 -10.50
CA LEU A 310 -11.90 -5.15 -9.50
C LEU A 310 -12.25 -5.65 -8.10
N ILE A 311 -11.24 -5.87 -7.27
CA ILE A 311 -11.35 -6.29 -5.86
C ILE A 311 -10.31 -5.55 -5.01
N GLN A 312 -10.63 -5.32 -3.71
CA GLN A 312 -9.69 -4.79 -2.71
C GLN A 312 -9.97 -5.40 -1.34
N PRO A 313 -8.98 -6.00 -0.65
CA PRO A 313 -9.19 -6.74 0.60
C PRO A 313 -9.05 -5.88 1.86
N ASN A 314 -9.28 -4.56 1.79
CA ASN A 314 -9.08 -3.65 2.92
C ASN A 314 -7.59 -3.57 3.31
N ARG A 315 -7.26 -3.52 4.61
CA ARG A 315 -5.92 -3.34 5.18
C ARG A 315 -5.66 -4.25 6.38
N TRP A 316 -4.39 -4.31 6.82
CA TRP A 316 -3.91 -4.93 8.07
C TRP A 316 -4.15 -6.43 8.16
N GLY A 317 -4.40 -7.08 7.03
CA GLY A 317 -4.80 -8.49 7.02
C GLY A 317 -6.16 -8.72 7.65
N SER A 318 -7.10 -7.75 7.53
CA SER A 318 -8.49 -7.90 7.96
C SER A 318 -9.33 -8.78 7.04
N HIS A 319 -8.88 -8.97 5.81
CA HIS A 319 -9.53 -9.82 4.81
C HIS A 319 -8.49 -10.49 3.90
N LEU A 320 -8.84 -11.64 3.37
CA LEU A 320 -8.22 -12.24 2.20
C LEU A 320 -9.13 -12.03 0.99
N GLY A 321 -8.63 -11.41 -0.08
CA GLY A 321 -9.32 -11.33 -1.36
C GLY A 321 -9.23 -12.68 -2.08
N LEU A 322 -10.35 -13.15 -2.64
CA LEU A 322 -10.44 -14.37 -3.42
C LEU A 322 -11.17 -14.11 -4.71
N VAL A 323 -10.52 -14.43 -5.84
CA VAL A 323 -11.09 -14.36 -7.18
C VAL A 323 -11.06 -15.75 -7.80
N ASP A 324 -12.19 -16.22 -8.32
CA ASP A 324 -12.30 -17.45 -9.08
C ASP A 324 -12.63 -17.11 -10.55
N LEU A 325 -11.72 -17.48 -11.47
CA LEU A 325 -11.89 -17.32 -12.90
C LEU A 325 -12.21 -18.68 -13.52
N SER A 326 -13.42 -18.81 -14.09
CA SER A 326 -13.78 -19.99 -14.89
C SER A 326 -13.13 -19.88 -16.26
N LEU A 327 -12.37 -20.90 -16.65
CA LEU A 327 -11.59 -20.91 -17.88
C LEU A 327 -12.10 -22.02 -18.82
N VAL A 328 -12.20 -21.68 -20.10
CA VAL A 328 -12.49 -22.60 -21.21
C VAL A 328 -11.33 -22.56 -22.20
N TYR A 329 -10.97 -23.73 -22.75
CA TYR A 329 -9.97 -23.82 -23.82
C TYR A 329 -10.64 -23.70 -25.18
N GLN A 330 -10.28 -22.67 -25.93
CA GLN A 330 -10.85 -22.39 -27.24
C GLN A 330 -9.78 -21.82 -28.18
N ASP A 331 -9.76 -22.28 -29.41
CA ASP A 331 -8.85 -21.79 -30.48
C ASP A 331 -7.36 -21.86 -30.09
N GLY A 332 -6.96 -22.85 -29.29
CA GLY A 332 -5.57 -23.04 -28.85
C GLY A 332 -5.16 -22.22 -27.63
N HIS A 333 -6.08 -21.53 -26.96
CA HIS A 333 -5.83 -20.66 -25.81
C HIS A 333 -6.87 -20.84 -24.72
N TRP A 334 -6.49 -20.53 -23.47
CA TRP A 334 -7.44 -20.38 -22.38
C TRP A 334 -8.11 -19.03 -22.45
N ARG A 335 -9.43 -19.01 -22.20
CA ARG A 335 -10.23 -17.78 -22.12
C ARG A 335 -11.03 -17.75 -20.84
N VAL A 336 -11.17 -16.55 -20.26
CA VAL A 336 -12.01 -16.31 -19.10
C VAL A 336 -13.47 -16.29 -19.55
N ASP A 337 -14.25 -17.29 -19.10
CA ASP A 337 -15.69 -17.42 -19.38
C ASP A 337 -16.54 -16.88 -18.24
N GLY A 338 -16.02 -16.91 -16.99
CA GLY A 338 -16.71 -16.38 -15.82
C GLY A 338 -15.75 -15.77 -14.81
N LYS A 339 -16.22 -14.78 -14.07
CA LYS A 339 -15.47 -14.08 -13.03
C LYS A 339 -16.31 -13.95 -11.77
N ASP A 340 -15.80 -14.44 -10.64
CA ASP A 340 -16.42 -14.23 -9.33
C ASP A 340 -15.38 -13.87 -8.30
N SER A 341 -15.80 -13.13 -7.27
CA SER A 341 -14.89 -12.74 -6.18
C SER A 341 -15.64 -12.50 -4.88
N ARG A 342 -14.88 -12.65 -3.79
CA ARG A 342 -15.36 -12.38 -2.43
C ARG A 342 -14.20 -12.00 -1.52
N LEU A 343 -14.53 -11.40 -0.39
CA LEU A 343 -13.61 -11.19 0.71
C LEU A 343 -13.87 -12.22 1.81
N LEU A 344 -12.83 -12.88 2.27
CA LEU A 344 -12.86 -13.74 3.43
C LEU A 344 -12.40 -12.92 4.63
N ALA A 345 -13.33 -12.63 5.54
CA ALA A 345 -13.04 -11.79 6.71
C ALA A 345 -12.17 -12.52 7.74
N VAL A 346 -11.28 -11.78 8.36
CA VAL A 346 -10.52 -12.21 9.55
C VAL A 346 -11.27 -11.71 10.78
N ASP A 347 -11.68 -12.66 11.64
CA ASP A 347 -12.40 -12.39 12.87
C ASP A 347 -11.90 -13.28 14.03
N ALA A 348 -12.60 -13.26 15.16
CA ALA A 348 -12.21 -14.05 16.33
C ALA A 348 -12.26 -15.58 16.11
N THR A 349 -12.97 -16.06 15.09
CA THR A 349 -13.11 -17.50 14.78
C THR A 349 -11.98 -18.05 13.91
N VAL A 350 -11.23 -17.15 13.24
CA VAL A 350 -10.08 -17.54 12.42
C VAL A 350 -8.85 -17.69 13.32
N GLU A 351 -8.32 -18.90 13.44
CA GLU A 351 -7.09 -19.15 14.20
C GLU A 351 -5.86 -18.67 13.48
N GLN A 352 -4.82 -18.32 14.24
CA GLN A 352 -3.51 -18.01 13.67
C GLN A 352 -2.86 -19.27 13.10
N ASP A 353 -2.20 -19.16 11.98
CA ASP A 353 -1.37 -20.24 11.43
C ASP A 353 -0.16 -20.48 12.34
N ALA A 354 -0.01 -21.72 12.80
CA ALA A 354 1.01 -22.09 13.76
C ALA A 354 2.44 -21.90 13.21
N GLN A 355 2.66 -22.15 11.92
CA GLN A 355 3.98 -22.05 11.31
C GLN A 355 4.41 -20.60 11.15
N VAL A 356 3.54 -19.74 10.60
CA VAL A 356 3.81 -18.30 10.47
C VAL A 356 4.04 -17.69 11.85
N THR A 357 3.18 -18.04 12.83
CA THR A 357 3.32 -17.54 14.22
C THR A 357 4.66 -17.96 14.82
N GLN A 358 5.03 -19.24 14.73
CA GLN A 358 6.28 -19.74 15.27
C GLN A 358 7.51 -19.05 14.67
N LEU A 359 7.52 -18.85 13.35
CA LEU A 359 8.65 -18.24 12.63
C LEU A 359 8.82 -16.75 12.97
N THR A 360 7.74 -16.06 13.32
CA THR A 360 7.75 -14.61 13.55
C THR A 360 7.59 -14.21 15.02
N GLN A 361 7.39 -15.16 15.95
CA GLN A 361 7.18 -14.87 17.38
C GLN A 361 8.31 -14.05 17.99
N GLY A 362 9.57 -14.41 17.71
CA GLY A 362 10.72 -13.66 18.23
C GLY A 362 10.75 -12.19 17.79
N HIS A 363 10.27 -11.89 16.59
CA HIS A 363 10.14 -10.53 16.09
C HIS A 363 9.04 -9.76 16.84
N HIS A 364 7.92 -10.42 17.12
CA HIS A 364 6.83 -9.86 17.92
C HIS A 364 7.31 -9.52 19.34
N ASP A 365 7.94 -10.46 20.03
CA ASP A 365 8.42 -10.30 21.41
C ASP A 365 9.46 -9.17 21.51
N THR A 366 10.38 -9.09 20.54
CA THR A 366 11.35 -8.00 20.43
C THR A 366 10.66 -6.65 20.27
N THR A 367 9.63 -6.57 19.42
CA THR A 367 8.87 -5.33 19.23
C THR A 367 8.10 -4.93 20.48
N LEU A 368 7.48 -5.89 21.18
CA LEU A 368 6.82 -5.61 22.47
C LEU A 368 7.78 -5.04 23.50
N ASN A 369 9.00 -5.57 23.61
CA ASN A 369 10.04 -5.05 24.47
C ASN A 369 10.46 -3.63 24.08
N TYR A 370 10.64 -3.39 22.78
CA TYR A 370 10.99 -2.08 22.23
C TYR A 370 9.96 -1.02 22.58
N VAL A 371 8.69 -1.26 22.30
CA VAL A 371 7.63 -0.26 22.57
C VAL A 371 7.34 -0.09 24.06
N SER A 372 7.75 -1.04 24.90
CA SER A 372 7.61 -0.96 26.37
C SER A 372 8.74 -0.17 27.04
N ALA A 373 9.77 0.22 26.28
CA ALA A 373 10.88 0.99 26.81
C ALA A 373 10.39 2.35 27.34
N ARG A 374 10.75 2.66 28.59
CA ARG A 374 10.45 3.95 29.21
C ARG A 374 11.29 5.05 28.57
N ILE A 375 10.66 6.11 28.10
CA ILE A 375 11.29 7.27 27.45
C ILE A 375 11.21 8.55 28.29
N GLY A 376 10.34 8.59 29.30
CA GLY A 376 10.17 9.78 30.14
C GLY A 376 9.17 9.59 31.27
N THR A 377 8.79 10.70 31.89
CA THR A 377 7.73 10.78 32.91
C THR A 377 6.94 12.06 32.77
N THR A 378 5.65 12.01 33.10
CA THR A 378 4.80 13.20 33.23
C THR A 378 4.23 13.34 34.64
N ARG A 379 3.96 14.59 35.06
CA ARG A 379 3.30 14.89 36.33
C ARG A 379 1.79 15.12 36.17
N ALA A 380 1.32 15.28 34.93
CA ALA A 380 -0.08 15.48 34.59
C ALA A 380 -0.40 14.66 33.34
N ALA A 381 -1.64 14.21 33.19
CA ALA A 381 -2.09 13.57 31.95
C ALA A 381 -2.21 14.61 30.85
N PHE A 382 -1.95 14.17 29.59
CA PHE A 382 -2.24 14.93 28.38
C PHE A 382 -3.42 14.23 27.69
N PRO A 383 -4.66 14.62 28.00
CA PRO A 383 -5.82 13.98 27.39
C PRO A 383 -5.91 14.33 25.90
N GLY A 384 -6.20 13.33 25.11
CA GLY A 384 -6.54 13.45 23.71
C GLY A 384 -8.03 13.24 23.46
N GLY A 385 -8.35 12.64 22.34
CA GLY A 385 -9.71 12.33 21.95
C GLY A 385 -10.44 13.50 21.31
N TYR A 386 -11.74 13.33 21.13
CA TYR A 386 -12.57 14.32 20.44
C TYR A 386 -12.50 15.71 21.05
N ALA A 387 -12.57 15.80 22.38
CA ALA A 387 -12.56 17.11 23.07
C ALA A 387 -11.32 17.93 22.75
N ALA A 388 -10.18 17.27 22.61
CA ALA A 388 -8.91 17.92 22.27
C ALA A 388 -8.87 18.58 20.87
N ARG A 389 -9.85 18.28 20.01
CA ARG A 389 -9.99 18.95 18.68
C ARG A 389 -10.85 20.19 18.70
N TYR A 390 -11.66 20.37 19.74
CA TYR A 390 -12.64 21.48 19.83
C TYR A 390 -12.24 22.55 20.84
N VAL A 391 -11.30 22.21 21.71
CA VAL A 391 -10.81 23.11 22.77
C VAL A 391 -9.29 23.17 22.72
N ASP A 392 -8.74 24.19 23.35
CA ASP A 392 -7.30 24.28 23.60
C ASP A 392 -6.80 23.02 24.34
N SER A 393 -5.79 22.37 23.81
CA SER A 393 -5.41 21.02 24.22
C SER A 393 -3.91 20.94 24.54
N ALA A 394 -3.60 20.58 25.79
CA ALA A 394 -2.21 20.34 26.20
C ALA A 394 -1.51 19.24 25.38
N LEU A 395 -2.26 18.28 24.81
CA LEU A 395 -1.69 17.28 23.91
C LEU A 395 -1.27 17.88 22.56
N ALA A 396 -2.12 18.73 21.98
CA ALA A 396 -1.79 19.46 20.74
C ALA A 396 -0.59 20.40 20.96
N ASP A 397 -0.56 21.09 22.10
CA ASP A 397 0.55 21.97 22.48
C ASP A 397 1.86 21.19 22.60
N LEU A 398 1.82 20.01 23.22
CA LEU A 398 2.99 19.15 23.33
C LEU A 398 3.53 18.71 21.97
N ILE A 399 2.65 18.25 21.06
CA ILE A 399 3.05 17.82 19.71
C ILE A 399 3.66 19.00 18.96
N ASN A 400 3.01 20.17 18.98
CA ASN A 400 3.51 21.38 18.34
C ASN A 400 4.85 21.82 18.93
N ALA A 401 5.00 21.79 20.27
CA ALA A 401 6.26 22.16 20.92
C ALA A 401 7.42 21.23 20.53
N VAL A 402 7.15 19.92 20.37
CA VAL A 402 8.16 18.95 19.89
C VAL A 402 8.57 19.26 18.44
N GLN A 403 7.62 19.61 17.56
CA GLN A 403 7.91 20.00 16.18
C GLN A 403 8.74 21.29 16.12
N GLU A 404 8.39 22.30 16.90
CA GLU A 404 9.12 23.55 17.00
C GLU A 404 10.56 23.35 17.49
N GLN A 405 10.72 22.53 18.55
CA GLN A 405 12.04 22.17 19.07
C GLN A 405 12.86 21.43 18.01
N ALA A 406 12.29 20.45 17.34
CA ALA A 406 12.97 19.69 16.28
C ALA A 406 13.39 20.60 15.11
N ALA A 407 12.56 21.57 14.73
CA ALA A 407 12.91 22.53 13.70
C ALA A 407 14.08 23.42 14.14
N GLU A 408 14.06 23.93 15.38
CA GLU A 408 15.13 24.75 15.96
C GLU A 408 16.47 23.99 16.06
N GLU A 409 16.45 22.74 16.56
CA GLU A 409 17.63 21.88 16.67
C GLU A 409 18.27 21.58 15.30
N ASN A 410 17.47 21.61 14.23
CA ASN A 410 17.95 21.46 12.85
C ASN A 410 18.29 22.81 12.17
N GLY A 411 18.35 23.92 12.91
CA GLY A 411 18.74 25.24 12.40
C GLY A 411 17.63 26.01 11.66
N HIS A 412 16.38 25.61 11.86
CA HIS A 412 15.20 26.19 11.22
C HIS A 412 14.18 26.69 12.26
N PRO A 413 14.52 27.69 13.13
CA PRO A 413 13.56 28.20 14.09
C PRO A 413 12.30 28.73 13.39
N VAL A 414 11.13 28.48 13.99
CA VAL A 414 9.82 28.78 13.42
C VAL A 414 9.02 29.72 14.32
N ASP A 415 8.09 30.46 13.72
CA ASP A 415 7.19 31.35 14.46
C ASP A 415 6.07 30.57 15.16
N PHE A 416 5.56 29.53 14.52
CA PHE A 416 4.52 28.62 15.01
C PHE A 416 4.60 27.27 14.31
N SER A 417 3.88 26.28 14.84
CA SER A 417 3.73 24.96 14.28
C SER A 417 2.25 24.63 14.08
N LEU A 418 1.97 23.61 13.28
CA LEU A 418 0.63 23.04 13.14
C LEU A 418 0.71 21.51 13.15
N ALA A 419 -0.24 20.86 13.77
CA ALA A 419 -0.34 19.41 13.83
C ALA A 419 -1.80 18.96 13.96
N ALA A 420 -2.12 17.82 13.35
CA ALA A 420 -3.38 17.15 13.58
C ALA A 420 -3.27 16.13 14.73
N LEU A 421 -4.38 15.88 15.44
CA LEU A 421 -4.50 14.75 16.37
C LEU A 421 -5.02 13.53 15.60
N PHE A 422 -4.14 12.55 15.37
CA PHE A 422 -4.42 11.42 14.49
C PHE A 422 -5.37 10.38 15.09
N THR A 423 -5.36 10.23 16.42
CA THR A 423 -6.13 9.21 17.14
C THR A 423 -7.26 9.82 17.94
N ASP A 424 -8.37 9.08 18.10
CA ASP A 424 -9.55 9.53 18.84
C ASP A 424 -9.45 9.27 20.35
N ASP A 425 -8.50 8.42 20.75
CA ASP A 425 -8.32 7.96 22.14
C ASP A 425 -6.85 8.06 22.64
N GLY A 426 -5.96 8.62 21.81
CA GLY A 426 -4.56 8.83 22.19
C GLY A 426 -4.43 9.77 23.38
N MET A 427 -3.61 9.40 24.36
CA MET A 427 -3.31 10.22 25.53
C MET A 427 -1.96 9.85 26.14
N LEU A 428 -1.31 10.80 26.81
CA LEU A 428 -0.18 10.45 27.67
C LEU A 428 -0.68 10.35 29.12
N PRO A 429 -0.38 9.23 29.82
CA PRO A 429 -0.77 9.04 31.21
C PRO A 429 0.10 9.85 32.17
N VAL A 430 -0.33 9.96 33.43
CA VAL A 430 0.53 10.42 34.53
C VAL A 430 1.51 9.32 34.89
N GLY A 431 2.75 9.67 35.17
CA GLY A 431 3.80 8.73 35.57
C GLY A 431 4.77 8.42 34.44
N ASP A 432 5.20 7.17 34.35
CA ASP A 432 6.13 6.73 33.32
C ASP A 432 5.49 6.75 31.94
N ILE A 433 6.21 7.28 30.97
CA ILE A 433 5.86 7.31 29.56
C ILE A 433 6.76 6.32 28.83
N THR A 434 6.13 5.41 28.11
CA THR A 434 6.80 4.43 27.25
C THR A 434 6.81 4.91 25.80
N LEU A 435 7.62 4.25 24.98
CA LEU A 435 7.63 4.50 23.54
C LEU A 435 6.25 4.19 22.91
N ARG A 436 5.51 3.19 23.43
CA ARG A 436 4.13 2.92 23.01
C ARG A 436 3.21 4.12 23.25
N ASP A 437 3.34 4.79 24.38
CA ASP A 437 2.52 5.97 24.68
C ASP A 437 2.77 7.09 23.66
N ALA A 438 4.04 7.29 23.26
CA ALA A 438 4.36 8.24 22.20
C ALA A 438 3.74 7.82 20.85
N TYR A 439 3.87 6.56 20.46
CA TYR A 439 3.23 6.04 19.24
C TYR A 439 1.69 6.15 19.30
N SER A 440 1.06 6.00 20.47
CA SER A 440 -0.39 6.08 20.61
C SER A 440 -0.97 7.47 20.29
N ILE A 441 -0.18 8.52 20.47
CA ILE A 441 -0.58 9.90 20.17
C ILE A 441 -0.15 10.37 18.79
N TYR A 442 0.89 9.74 18.20
CA TYR A 442 1.42 10.09 16.88
C TYR A 442 1.81 8.81 16.14
N ILE A 443 0.86 8.26 15.38
CA ILE A 443 0.94 6.89 14.82
C ILE A 443 1.72 6.79 13.50
N TYR A 444 2.02 7.93 12.85
CA TYR A 444 2.69 7.95 11.56
C TYR A 444 4.12 8.48 11.65
N ASP A 445 5.04 7.88 10.91
CA ASP A 445 6.41 8.36 10.72
C ASP A 445 6.43 9.52 9.70
N ASN A 446 5.87 10.66 10.07
CA ASN A 446 5.76 11.81 9.19
C ASN A 446 7.07 12.60 9.11
N THR A 447 7.29 13.26 7.97
CA THR A 447 8.37 14.23 7.79
C THR A 447 7.94 15.60 8.30
N LEU A 448 8.81 16.25 9.08
CA LEU A 448 8.63 17.64 9.47
C LEU A 448 9.06 18.57 8.32
N TYR A 449 8.14 19.40 7.85
CA TYR A 449 8.43 20.45 6.87
C TYR A 449 8.47 21.82 7.53
N VAL A 450 9.46 22.63 7.15
CA VAL A 450 9.52 24.03 7.49
C VAL A 450 9.27 24.85 6.23
N MET A 451 8.28 25.76 6.27
CA MET A 451 7.86 26.56 5.12
C MET A 451 7.84 28.03 5.47
N GLU A 452 8.08 28.89 4.46
CA GLU A 452 7.81 30.32 4.56
C GLU A 452 6.46 30.62 3.92
N ILE A 453 5.56 31.26 4.68
CA ILE A 453 4.23 31.65 4.22
C ILE A 453 3.95 33.10 4.60
N ASN A 454 3.02 33.74 3.90
CA ASN A 454 2.52 35.04 4.32
C ASN A 454 1.15 34.93 5.01
N GLY A 455 0.69 36.02 5.62
CA GLY A 455 -0.58 36.06 6.36
C GLY A 455 -1.79 35.76 5.47
N SER A 456 -1.74 36.07 4.18
CA SER A 456 -2.80 35.74 3.23
C SER A 456 -2.91 34.20 3.05
N ILE A 457 -1.78 33.53 2.94
CA ILE A 457 -1.73 32.05 2.86
C ILE A 457 -2.24 31.45 4.16
N LEU A 458 -1.77 31.93 5.32
CA LEU A 458 -2.23 31.47 6.63
C LEU A 458 -3.75 31.62 6.80
N ARG A 459 -4.30 32.75 6.40
CA ARG A 459 -5.75 32.99 6.45
C ARG A 459 -6.53 32.00 5.59
N ARG A 460 -6.04 31.73 4.37
CA ARG A 460 -6.65 30.74 3.47
C ARG A 460 -6.55 29.31 4.03
N ALA A 461 -5.42 28.97 4.63
CA ALA A 461 -5.23 27.66 5.27
C ALA A 461 -6.21 27.45 6.44
N LEU A 462 -6.39 28.46 7.30
CA LEU A 462 -7.36 28.42 8.39
C LEU A 462 -8.81 28.35 7.89
N GLU A 463 -9.17 29.06 6.84
CA GLU A 463 -10.51 28.96 6.23
C GLU A 463 -10.76 27.57 5.62
N LEU A 464 -9.75 26.99 4.98
CA LEU A 464 -9.83 25.62 4.48
C LEU A 464 -9.99 24.62 5.63
N ASN A 465 -9.18 24.79 6.68
CA ASN A 465 -9.22 23.99 7.89
C ASN A 465 -10.61 24.06 8.57
N ALA A 466 -11.21 25.25 8.66
CA ALA A 466 -12.57 25.43 9.19
C ALA A 466 -13.65 24.65 8.41
N GLY A 467 -13.36 24.26 7.17
CA GLY A 467 -14.22 23.39 6.36
C GLY A 467 -14.39 21.98 6.93
N TYR A 468 -13.56 21.56 7.90
CA TYR A 468 -13.73 20.32 8.63
C TYR A 468 -15.09 20.21 9.33
N PHE A 469 -15.61 21.34 9.85
CA PHE A 469 -16.89 21.37 10.54
C PHE A 469 -18.06 21.58 9.59
N ALA A 470 -19.18 20.92 9.88
CA ALA A 470 -20.45 21.23 9.25
C ALA A 470 -20.88 22.66 9.58
N GLN A 471 -21.64 23.29 8.68
CA GLN A 471 -22.20 24.60 8.98
C GLN A 471 -23.20 24.46 10.14
N TRP A 472 -23.01 25.27 11.19
CA TRP A 472 -23.90 25.26 12.34
C TRP A 472 -25.31 25.73 11.98
N ASN A 473 -26.30 24.90 12.31
CA ASN A 473 -27.72 25.22 12.21
C ASN A 473 -28.34 25.24 13.62
N PRO A 474 -28.77 26.39 14.13
CA PRO A 474 -29.39 26.47 15.46
C PRO A 474 -30.66 25.61 15.62
N SER A 475 -31.37 25.36 14.51
CA SER A 475 -32.59 24.55 14.50
C SER A 475 -32.33 23.04 14.44
N ALA A 476 -31.09 22.65 14.13
CA ALA A 476 -30.62 21.26 14.07
C ALA A 476 -29.16 21.20 14.52
N PRO A 477 -28.88 21.42 15.82
CA PRO A 477 -27.51 21.41 16.32
C PRO A 477 -26.92 20.01 16.21
N PRO A 478 -25.58 19.89 16.12
CA PRO A 478 -24.91 18.60 16.22
C PRO A 478 -25.31 17.87 17.50
N ASP A 479 -25.34 16.54 17.42
CA ASP A 479 -25.62 15.69 18.56
C ASP A 479 -24.46 15.75 19.55
N ALA A 480 -24.70 16.29 20.74
CA ALA A 480 -23.68 16.42 21.78
C ALA A 480 -23.14 15.04 22.27
N SER A 481 -23.90 13.96 22.08
CA SER A 481 -23.46 12.60 22.38
C SER A 481 -22.64 11.95 21.25
N ASN A 482 -22.65 12.58 20.07
CA ASN A 482 -21.89 12.12 18.89
C ASN A 482 -21.10 13.29 18.28
N PRO A 483 -19.87 13.54 18.74
CA PRO A 483 -19.03 14.62 18.23
C PRO A 483 -18.78 14.57 16.71
N GLU A 484 -18.82 13.38 16.11
CA GLU A 484 -18.74 13.23 14.65
C GLU A 484 -19.86 13.95 13.89
N SER A 485 -21.00 14.20 14.55
CA SER A 485 -22.12 14.92 13.95
C SER A 485 -21.81 16.40 13.63
N ALA A 486 -20.76 16.96 14.25
CA ALA A 486 -20.29 18.31 13.98
C ALA A 486 -19.34 18.39 12.77
N LYS A 487 -18.89 17.25 12.25
CA LYS A 487 -17.93 17.16 11.14
C LYS A 487 -18.63 17.05 9.79
N VAL A 488 -17.99 17.58 8.74
CA VAL A 488 -18.46 17.35 7.37
C VAL A 488 -18.12 15.91 6.94
N GLY A 489 -19.14 15.08 6.80
CA GLY A 489 -19.09 13.77 6.16
C GLY A 489 -17.85 12.94 6.48
N ASN A 490 -17.09 12.58 5.46
CA ASN A 490 -15.94 11.69 5.56
C ASN A 490 -14.58 12.42 5.61
N VAL A 491 -14.52 13.68 6.06
CA VAL A 491 -13.23 14.39 6.22
C VAL A 491 -12.42 13.67 7.30
N PRO A 492 -11.23 13.14 6.98
CA PRO A 492 -10.39 12.46 7.95
C PRO A 492 -9.93 13.40 9.07
N ASN A 493 -9.75 12.88 10.28
CA ASN A 493 -9.35 13.68 11.43
C ASN A 493 -7.94 14.31 11.28
N TYR A 494 -7.07 13.67 10.49
CA TYR A 494 -5.75 14.21 10.15
C TYR A 494 -5.78 15.40 9.18
N ASN A 495 -6.96 15.81 8.71
CA ASN A 495 -7.15 17.03 7.92
C ASN A 495 -7.69 18.20 8.78
N TRP A 496 -7.62 18.08 10.10
CA TRP A 496 -7.93 19.15 11.05
C TRP A 496 -6.68 19.53 11.82
N ASP A 497 -6.03 20.64 11.41
CA ASP A 497 -4.79 21.12 12.02
C ASP A 497 -5.06 22.07 13.19
N LEU A 498 -4.30 21.87 14.25
CA LEU A 498 -4.27 22.73 15.44
C LEU A 498 -2.97 23.53 15.43
N TYR A 499 -3.09 24.84 15.47
CA TYR A 499 -1.96 25.77 15.33
C TYR A 499 -1.48 26.22 16.71
N SER A 500 -0.16 26.22 16.93
CA SER A 500 0.46 26.81 18.11
C SER A 500 0.63 28.34 17.96
N ARG A 501 0.72 29.05 19.08
CA ARG A 501 1.13 30.47 19.16
C ARG A 501 0.31 31.46 18.32
N ILE A 502 -0.80 31.03 17.74
CA ILE A 502 -1.70 31.85 16.94
C ILE A 502 -3.06 31.89 17.63
N GLU A 503 -3.62 33.09 17.74
CA GLU A 503 -4.98 33.29 18.19
C GLU A 503 -5.92 33.37 16.98
N TYR A 504 -6.89 32.51 16.90
CA TYR A 504 -7.89 32.51 15.82
C TYR A 504 -9.23 31.98 16.30
N GLY A 505 -10.29 32.30 15.59
CA GLY A 505 -11.62 31.79 15.90
C GLY A 505 -12.48 31.67 14.66
N PHE A 506 -13.47 30.78 14.72
CA PHE A 506 -14.39 30.53 13.61
C PHE A 506 -15.83 30.78 14.00
N ASP A 507 -16.58 31.41 13.13
CA ASP A 507 -18.05 31.50 13.17
C ASP A 507 -18.62 30.40 12.27
N LEU A 508 -18.97 29.26 12.87
CA LEU A 508 -19.51 28.10 12.14
C LEU A 508 -20.92 28.32 11.58
N THR A 509 -21.62 29.42 11.92
CA THR A 509 -22.88 29.80 11.27
C THR A 509 -22.68 30.28 9.83
N LYS A 510 -21.44 30.65 9.48
CA LYS A 510 -21.06 31.09 8.15
C LYS A 510 -20.74 29.90 7.22
N PRO A 511 -20.89 30.11 5.91
CA PRO A 511 -20.44 29.10 4.94
C PRO A 511 -18.91 28.90 5.00
N ALA A 512 -18.44 27.73 4.61
CA ALA A 512 -17.00 27.44 4.48
C ALA A 512 -16.32 28.48 3.58
N GLY A 513 -15.11 28.90 3.94
CA GLY A 513 -14.36 29.98 3.27
C GLY A 513 -14.68 31.39 3.74
N SER A 514 -15.54 31.54 4.78
CA SER A 514 -15.93 32.84 5.35
C SER A 514 -16.14 32.77 6.88
N ARG A 515 -15.43 31.84 7.54
CA ARG A 515 -15.63 31.50 8.95
C ARG A 515 -14.68 32.16 9.91
N LEU A 516 -13.50 32.59 9.45
CA LEU A 516 -12.48 33.18 10.29
C LEU A 516 -12.95 34.53 10.84
N THR A 517 -13.03 34.65 12.16
CA THR A 517 -13.50 35.89 12.83
C THR A 517 -12.35 36.82 13.20
N HIS A 518 -11.23 36.26 13.61
CA HIS A 518 -10.01 37.01 13.93
C HIS A 518 -8.80 36.14 13.71
N LEU A 519 -7.65 36.74 13.49
CA LEU A 519 -6.36 36.10 13.36
C LEU A 519 -5.28 36.99 13.92
N ARG A 520 -4.62 36.56 15.01
CA ARG A 520 -3.58 37.33 15.70
C ARG A 520 -2.34 36.49 15.96
N PHE A 521 -1.21 37.14 15.90
CA PHE A 521 0.07 36.60 16.31
C PHE A 521 0.70 37.54 17.35
N LYS A 522 1.05 36.99 18.53
CA LYS A 522 1.55 37.74 19.67
C LYS A 522 0.62 38.95 20.03
N GLY A 523 -0.69 38.74 19.98
CA GLY A 523 -1.71 39.71 20.31
C GLY A 523 -1.94 40.81 19.25
N VAL A 524 -1.27 40.75 18.09
CA VAL A 524 -1.42 41.72 17.00
C VAL A 524 -2.10 41.05 15.81
N ASP A 525 -3.03 41.79 15.18
CA ASP A 525 -3.73 41.31 13.99
C ASP A 525 -2.74 41.03 12.85
N VAL A 526 -2.86 39.87 12.23
CA VAL A 526 -1.99 39.42 11.15
C VAL A 526 -2.33 40.17 9.86
N ARG A 527 -1.31 40.80 9.27
CA ARG A 527 -1.42 41.41 7.94
C ARG A 527 -1.19 40.37 6.84
N ASP A 528 -1.81 40.58 5.67
CA ASP A 528 -1.73 39.68 4.54
C ASP A 528 -0.30 39.53 3.98
N ASP A 529 0.52 40.57 4.09
CA ASP A 529 1.93 40.60 3.65
C ASP A 529 2.94 40.15 4.71
N GLN A 530 2.49 39.92 5.95
CA GLN A 530 3.36 39.48 7.05
C GLN A 530 3.91 38.10 6.79
N LEU A 531 5.25 37.96 6.82
CA LEU A 531 5.92 36.66 6.62
C LEU A 531 6.00 35.90 7.94
N PHE A 532 5.87 34.58 7.81
CA PHE A 532 6.02 33.59 8.87
C PHE A 532 6.85 32.42 8.36
N ARG A 533 7.52 31.81 9.29
CA ARG A 533 8.26 30.57 9.03
C ARG A 533 7.73 29.44 9.89
#